data_a1e78fe5be41afa02ac071df47a5b483
#
_entry.id   a1e78fe5be41afa02ac071df47a5b483
#
_cell.length_a   1.000
_cell.length_b   1.000
_cell.length_c   1.000
_cell.angle_alpha   90.00
_cell.angle_beta   90.00
_cell.angle_gamma   90.00
#
_symmetry.space_group_name_H-M   'P 1'
#
loop_
_entity.id
_entity.type
_entity.pdbx_description
1 polymer ?
#
loop_
_entity_poly.entity_id
_entity_poly.type
_entity_poly.pdbx_seq_one_letter_code
_entity_poly.pdbx_strand_id
1 'polypeptide(L)'
;HKIKCGDAIVGLAHMEELEDGIANEAFKKLPGDDDTARTFAKRNKTEQHTRQRVIDFDKQVVQKIDQLHTAHTQFTEMPETTPEEIESKQKAYQTLTSGENWQRLKTLADIKTAQFFIPKTVENREQLVTDSTYRDMLGSDSLSQKIVAVSKANTVAGEKRFFHWFLEFPEVFASGGFN
;
A
#
# COMPACT_ATOMS: atom_id res chain seq x y z
N HIS A 1 -3.64 17.42 11.65
CA HIS A 1 -3.52 15.98 11.36
C HIS A 1 -4.89 15.28 11.23
N LYS A 2 -5.96 15.83 11.81
CA LYS A 2 -7.31 15.25 11.77
C LYS A 2 -8.08 15.48 10.46
N ILE A 3 -7.61 16.38 9.60
CA ILE A 3 -8.20 16.65 8.29
C ILE A 3 -7.26 16.15 7.22
N LYS A 4 -7.74 15.25 6.38
CA LYS A 4 -6.98 14.59 5.31
C LYS A 4 -7.65 14.82 3.96
N CYS A 5 -6.87 14.79 2.90
CA CYS A 5 -7.36 15.01 1.55
C CYS A 5 -6.96 13.84 0.65
N GLY A 6 -7.95 13.19 0.04
CA GLY A 6 -7.76 12.08 -0.86
C GLY A 6 -9.09 11.57 -1.41
N ASP A 7 -9.05 10.60 -2.31
CA ASP A 7 -10.23 9.89 -2.77
C ASP A 7 -10.52 8.73 -1.80
N ALA A 8 -11.48 8.94 -0.92
CA ALA A 8 -11.81 8.04 0.19
C ALA A 8 -12.30 6.64 -0.24
N ILE A 9 -12.63 6.46 -1.51
CA ILE A 9 -13.05 5.16 -2.07
C ILE A 9 -11.95 4.47 -2.89
N VAL A 10 -10.79 5.11 -3.05
CA VAL A 10 -9.69 4.55 -3.83
C VAL A 10 -8.47 4.37 -2.93
N GLY A 11 -8.31 3.16 -2.41
CA GLY A 11 -7.20 2.80 -1.52
C GLY A 11 -7.51 1.55 -0.72
N LEU A 12 -6.67 1.27 0.27
CA LEU A 12 -6.86 0.16 1.20
C LEU A 12 -7.47 0.68 2.50
N ALA A 13 -8.47 -0.04 3.02
CA ALA A 13 -9.09 0.28 4.30
C ALA A 13 -8.26 -0.29 5.44
N HIS A 14 -7.86 -1.56 5.35
CA HIS A 14 -7.19 -2.30 6.39
C HIS A 14 -5.78 -2.69 5.99
N MET A 15 -4.91 -2.82 6.97
CA MET A 15 -3.51 -3.17 6.78
C MET A 15 -3.34 -4.62 6.31
N GLU A 16 -4.19 -5.51 6.78
CA GLU A 16 -4.23 -6.93 6.41
C GLU A 16 -4.43 -7.12 4.90
N GLU A 17 -5.07 -6.16 4.24
CA GLU A 17 -5.22 -6.19 2.79
C GLU A 17 -3.88 -6.19 2.03
N LEU A 18 -2.80 -5.68 2.63
CA LEU A 18 -1.46 -5.80 2.03
C LEU A 18 -1.06 -7.26 1.83
N GLU A 19 -1.52 -8.15 2.71
CA GLU A 19 -1.21 -9.58 2.70
C GLU A 19 -1.97 -10.35 1.62
N ASP A 20 -3.10 -9.85 1.14
CA ASP A 20 -3.93 -10.52 0.14
C ASP A 20 -3.25 -10.70 -1.22
N GLY A 21 -2.15 -9.95 -1.45
CA GLY A 21 -1.47 -9.93 -2.74
C GLY A 21 -2.22 -9.11 -3.79
N ILE A 22 -1.98 -9.37 -5.07
CA ILE A 22 -2.62 -8.65 -6.17
C ILE A 22 -3.89 -9.38 -6.60
N ALA A 23 -5.04 -8.71 -6.49
CA ALA A 23 -6.34 -9.27 -6.89
C ALA A 23 -6.39 -9.60 -8.39
N ASN A 24 -7.03 -10.71 -8.75
CA ASN A 24 -7.18 -11.11 -10.16
C ASN A 24 -8.01 -10.11 -10.96
N GLU A 25 -8.91 -9.42 -10.31
CA GLU A 25 -9.77 -8.38 -10.86
C GLU A 25 -8.97 -7.19 -11.43
N ALA A 26 -7.78 -6.94 -10.88
CA ALA A 26 -6.87 -5.90 -11.37
C ALA A 26 -6.43 -6.14 -12.82
N PHE A 27 -6.44 -7.40 -13.29
CA PHE A 27 -6.07 -7.78 -14.66
C PHE A 27 -7.26 -8.09 -15.57
N LYS A 28 -8.49 -7.78 -15.14
CA LYS A 28 -9.67 -7.86 -16.01
C LYS A 28 -9.49 -6.89 -17.19
N LYS A 29 -9.62 -7.42 -18.41
CA LYS A 29 -9.44 -6.61 -19.63
C LYS A 29 -10.45 -5.47 -19.68
N LEU A 30 -9.95 -4.26 -19.85
CA LEU A 30 -10.73 -3.03 -19.97
C LEU A 30 -10.56 -2.42 -21.38
N PRO A 31 -11.40 -1.47 -21.80
CA PRO A 31 -11.19 -0.72 -23.03
C PRO A 31 -9.80 -0.05 -23.03
N GLY A 32 -9.03 -0.23 -24.11
CA GLY A 32 -7.66 0.26 -24.23
C GLY A 32 -6.57 -0.75 -23.83
N ASP A 33 -6.94 -1.89 -23.22
CA ASP A 33 -6.02 -2.99 -22.95
C ASP A 33 -5.84 -3.90 -24.17
N ASP A 34 -4.63 -4.46 -24.32
CA ASP A 34 -4.33 -5.48 -25.31
C ASP A 34 -4.34 -6.91 -24.70
N ASP A 35 -3.70 -7.88 -25.38
CA ASP A 35 -3.65 -9.27 -24.88
C ASP A 35 -2.70 -9.44 -23.68
N THR A 36 -1.95 -8.41 -23.30
CA THR A 36 -1.19 -8.37 -22.05
C THR A 36 -2.07 -8.57 -20.83
N ALA A 37 -3.29 -8.02 -20.85
CA ALA A 37 -4.27 -8.22 -19.77
C ALA A 37 -4.53 -9.72 -19.52
N ARG A 38 -4.80 -10.49 -20.58
CA ARG A 38 -5.03 -11.95 -20.48
C ARG A 38 -3.80 -12.71 -19.98
N THR A 39 -2.62 -12.32 -20.47
CA THR A 39 -1.35 -12.94 -20.09
C THR A 39 -1.07 -12.74 -18.59
N PHE A 40 -1.22 -11.51 -18.11
CA PHE A 40 -1.02 -11.18 -16.71
C PHE A 40 -2.10 -11.78 -15.80
N ALA A 41 -3.37 -11.80 -16.22
CA ALA A 41 -4.44 -12.46 -15.47
C ALA A 41 -4.15 -13.96 -15.26
N LYS A 42 -3.74 -14.67 -16.32
CA LYS A 42 -3.36 -16.10 -16.23
C LYS A 42 -2.17 -16.30 -15.31
N ARG A 43 -1.13 -15.48 -15.46
CA ARG A 43 0.07 -15.53 -14.63
C ARG A 43 -0.26 -15.29 -13.16
N ASN A 44 -0.96 -14.22 -12.84
CA ASN A 44 -1.35 -13.86 -11.48
C ASN A 44 -2.15 -14.98 -10.80
N LYS A 45 -3.14 -15.55 -11.50
CA LYS A 45 -3.94 -16.66 -11.01
C LYS A 45 -3.09 -17.90 -10.72
N THR A 46 -2.13 -18.23 -11.59
CA THR A 46 -1.23 -19.36 -11.39
C THR A 46 -0.33 -19.14 -10.16
N GLU A 47 0.23 -17.95 -10.01
CA GLU A 47 1.07 -17.57 -8.87
C GLU A 47 0.31 -17.68 -7.55
N GLN A 48 -0.94 -17.20 -7.49
CA GLN A 48 -1.79 -17.34 -6.30
C GLN A 48 -2.10 -18.79 -5.93
N HIS A 49 -2.38 -19.66 -6.93
CA HIS A 49 -2.63 -21.09 -6.69
C HIS A 49 -1.39 -21.82 -6.17
N THR A 50 -0.21 -21.49 -6.67
CA THR A 50 1.05 -22.08 -6.19
C THR A 50 1.33 -21.72 -4.75
N ARG A 51 0.96 -20.51 -4.35
CA ARG A 51 1.13 -19.97 -2.99
C ARG A 51 0.29 -20.70 -1.93
N GLN A 52 -0.92 -21.14 -2.24
CA GLN A 52 -1.77 -21.87 -1.25
C GLN A 52 -1.07 -23.07 -0.61
N ARG A 53 0.10 -23.46 -1.16
CA ARG A 53 0.92 -24.57 -0.66
C ARG A 53 2.10 -24.12 0.22
N VAL A 54 2.39 -22.83 0.33
CA VAL A 54 3.53 -22.28 1.10
C VAL A 54 3.01 -21.20 2.04
N ILE A 55 2.69 -21.62 3.26
CA ILE A 55 2.27 -20.70 4.34
C ILE A 55 3.51 -20.41 5.19
N ASP A 56 4.35 -19.47 4.75
CA ASP A 56 5.28 -18.81 5.65
C ASP A 56 5.25 -17.31 5.33
N PHE A 57 4.43 -16.62 6.12
CA PHE A 57 4.35 -15.16 6.03
C PHE A 57 5.58 -14.56 6.70
N ASP A 58 6.25 -13.65 5.99
CA ASP A 58 7.51 -13.08 6.44
C ASP A 58 7.32 -12.29 7.75
N LYS A 59 7.85 -12.83 8.84
CA LYS A 59 7.85 -12.22 10.19
C LYS A 59 8.34 -10.75 10.18
N GLN A 60 9.15 -10.38 9.19
CA GLN A 60 9.66 -9.01 9.06
C GLN A 60 8.59 -8.00 8.65
N VAL A 61 7.62 -8.40 7.81
CA VAL A 61 6.51 -7.52 7.43
C VAL A 61 5.62 -7.25 8.65
N VAL A 62 5.25 -8.30 9.37
CA VAL A 62 4.46 -8.18 10.61
C VAL A 62 5.18 -7.28 11.62
N GLN A 63 6.48 -7.47 11.82
CA GLN A 63 7.26 -6.65 12.75
C GLN A 63 7.32 -5.17 12.34
N LYS A 64 7.47 -4.85 11.04
CA LYS A 64 7.46 -3.46 10.56
C LYS A 64 6.09 -2.81 10.74
N ILE A 65 5.05 -3.57 10.57
CA ILE A 65 3.65 -3.18 10.82
C ILE A 65 3.45 -2.85 12.30
N ASP A 66 3.88 -3.73 13.21
CA ASP A 66 3.78 -3.52 14.65
C ASP A 66 4.57 -2.29 15.12
N GLN A 67 5.76 -2.05 14.54
CA GLN A 67 6.55 -0.85 14.82
C GLN A 67 5.83 0.43 14.41
N LEU A 68 5.20 0.45 13.22
CA LEU A 68 4.42 1.60 12.78
C LEU A 68 3.21 1.83 13.67
N HIS A 69 2.51 0.77 14.03
CA HIS A 69 1.36 0.83 14.94
C HIS A 69 1.76 1.40 16.29
N THR A 70 2.88 0.93 16.88
CA THR A 70 3.41 1.44 18.15
C THR A 70 3.75 2.92 18.05
N ALA A 71 4.47 3.33 17.01
CA ALA A 71 4.84 4.73 16.80
C ALA A 71 3.61 5.64 16.62
N HIS A 72 2.58 5.12 15.95
CA HIS A 72 1.34 5.87 15.74
C HIS A 72 0.51 6.01 17.04
N THR A 73 0.46 4.95 17.84
CA THR A 73 -0.20 5.00 19.17
C THR A 73 0.47 6.06 20.05
N GLN A 74 1.81 6.05 20.12
CA GLN A 74 2.56 7.07 20.86
C GLN A 74 2.27 8.49 20.36
N PHE A 75 2.19 8.68 19.03
CA PHE A 75 1.80 9.98 18.46
C PHE A 75 0.38 10.39 18.85
N THR A 76 -0.58 9.47 18.83
CA THR A 76 -1.98 9.76 19.16
C THR A 76 -2.15 10.18 20.62
N GLU A 77 -1.40 9.56 21.53
CA GLU A 77 -1.42 9.87 22.98
C GLU A 77 -0.73 11.20 23.33
N MET A 78 -0.02 11.84 22.40
CA MET A 78 0.60 13.13 22.66
C MET A 78 -0.47 14.19 22.97
N PRO A 79 -0.27 15.01 24.04
CA PRO A 79 -1.20 16.07 24.40
C PRO A 79 -1.28 17.14 23.29
N GLU A 80 -2.42 17.81 23.19
CA GLU A 80 -2.70 18.86 22.20
C GLU A 80 -3.51 20.04 22.82
N THR A 81 -3.16 20.39 24.07
CA THR A 81 -3.89 21.40 24.85
C THR A 81 -3.25 22.77 24.73
N THR A 82 -1.93 22.85 24.69
CA THR A 82 -1.17 24.10 24.55
C THR A 82 -0.60 24.29 23.14
N PRO A 83 -0.30 25.54 22.71
CA PRO A 83 0.33 25.79 21.40
C PRO A 83 1.63 25.01 21.20
N GLU A 84 2.47 24.90 22.24
CA GLU A 84 3.74 24.18 22.22
C GLU A 84 3.54 22.67 22.05
N GLU A 85 2.51 22.10 22.69
CA GLU A 85 2.13 20.69 22.52
C GLU A 85 1.62 20.41 21.11
N ILE A 86 0.81 21.31 20.55
CA ILE A 86 0.30 21.22 19.17
C ILE A 86 1.47 21.26 18.18
N GLU A 87 2.43 22.17 18.35
CA GLU A 87 3.62 22.23 17.49
C GLU A 87 4.47 20.96 17.60
N SER A 88 4.66 20.46 18.82
CA SER A 88 5.39 19.21 19.06
C SER A 88 4.71 18.02 18.40
N LYS A 89 3.39 17.93 18.51
CA LYS A 89 2.58 16.89 17.85
C LYS A 89 2.62 17.00 16.33
N GLN A 90 2.63 18.21 15.78
CA GLN A 90 2.80 18.42 14.34
C GLN A 90 4.15 17.93 13.84
N LYS A 91 5.24 18.22 14.55
CA LYS A 91 6.59 17.72 14.23
C LYS A 91 6.67 16.19 14.30
N ALA A 92 6.08 15.61 15.35
CA ALA A 92 6.01 14.16 15.50
C ALA A 92 5.25 13.50 14.34
N TYR A 93 4.13 14.09 13.90
CA TYR A 93 3.39 13.62 12.73
C TYR A 93 4.22 13.68 11.44
N GLN A 94 4.93 14.79 11.21
CA GLN A 94 5.81 14.92 10.05
C GLN A 94 6.93 13.86 10.08
N THR A 95 7.53 13.61 11.24
CA THR A 95 8.55 12.58 11.42
C THR A 95 7.99 11.18 11.13
N LEU A 96 6.80 10.88 11.64
CA LEU A 96 6.13 9.60 11.42
C LEU A 96 5.86 9.36 9.93
N THR A 97 5.24 10.33 9.25
CA THR A 97 4.84 10.19 7.83
C THR A 97 6.00 10.29 6.84
N SER A 98 7.12 10.91 7.22
CA SER A 98 8.36 10.89 6.46
C SER A 98 9.23 9.67 6.77
N GLY A 99 8.90 8.92 7.83
CA GLY A 99 9.64 7.73 8.24
C GLY A 99 9.63 6.61 7.18
N GLU A 100 10.72 5.86 7.12
CA GLU A 100 10.94 4.82 6.10
C GLU A 100 9.84 3.75 6.12
N ASN A 101 9.40 3.32 7.30
CA ASN A 101 8.35 2.32 7.46
C ASN A 101 7.01 2.79 6.90
N TRP A 102 6.62 4.05 7.17
CA TRP A 102 5.38 4.62 6.66
C TRP A 102 5.42 4.76 5.12
N GLN A 103 6.52 5.31 4.59
CA GLN A 103 6.72 5.47 3.15
C GLN A 103 6.72 4.12 2.43
N ARG A 104 7.31 3.11 3.03
CA ARG A 104 7.31 1.75 2.49
C ARG A 104 5.91 1.15 2.42
N LEU A 105 5.14 1.20 3.51
CA LEU A 105 3.77 0.67 3.53
C LEU A 105 2.88 1.42 2.55
N LYS A 106 3.02 2.75 2.47
CA LYS A 106 2.34 3.57 1.47
C LYS A 106 2.68 3.11 0.06
N THR A 107 3.95 2.93 -0.25
CA THR A 107 4.39 2.47 -1.59
C THR A 107 3.81 1.11 -1.94
N LEU A 108 3.79 0.17 -1.01
CA LEU A 108 3.20 -1.16 -1.23
C LEU A 108 1.68 -1.09 -1.46
N ALA A 109 0.97 -0.26 -0.70
CA ALA A 109 -0.45 -0.01 -0.87
C ALA A 109 -0.75 0.68 -2.22
N ASP A 110 0.07 1.67 -2.59
CA ASP A 110 -0.02 2.35 -3.89
C ASP A 110 0.21 1.36 -5.04
N ILE A 111 1.21 0.49 -4.97
CA ILE A 111 1.49 -0.52 -5.99
C ILE A 111 0.28 -1.45 -6.18
N LYS A 112 -0.26 -1.97 -5.10
CA LYS A 112 -1.41 -2.86 -5.13
C LYS A 112 -2.62 -2.20 -5.78
N THR A 113 -2.95 -0.99 -5.34
CA THR A 113 -4.10 -0.22 -5.84
C THR A 113 -3.89 0.23 -7.29
N ALA A 114 -2.69 0.65 -7.68
CA ALA A 114 -2.38 1.13 -9.01
C ALA A 114 -2.59 0.06 -10.11
N GLN A 115 -2.52 -1.24 -9.76
CA GLN A 115 -2.76 -2.30 -10.74
C GLN A 115 -4.17 -2.25 -11.34
N PHE A 116 -5.14 -1.64 -10.68
CA PHE A 116 -6.48 -1.45 -11.25
C PHE A 116 -6.55 -0.31 -12.30
N PHE A 117 -5.57 0.59 -12.30
CA PHE A 117 -5.58 1.81 -13.11
C PHE A 117 -4.54 1.83 -14.24
N ILE A 118 -3.47 1.05 -14.12
CA ILE A 118 -2.44 0.95 -15.17
C ILE A 118 -2.99 0.17 -16.36
N PRO A 119 -3.01 0.74 -17.60
CA PRO A 119 -3.43 0.02 -18.80
C PRO A 119 -2.55 -1.22 -19.04
N LYS A 120 -3.17 -2.36 -19.34
CA LYS A 120 -2.49 -3.64 -19.55
C LYS A 120 -2.09 -3.77 -21.02
N THR A 121 -1.07 -3.02 -21.41
CA THR A 121 -0.51 -2.99 -22.76
C THR A 121 0.94 -3.47 -22.76
N VAL A 122 1.46 -3.80 -23.96
CA VAL A 122 2.86 -4.22 -24.12
C VAL A 122 3.83 -3.16 -23.59
N GLU A 123 3.54 -1.87 -23.81
CA GLU A 123 4.37 -0.75 -23.37
C GLU A 123 4.44 -0.64 -21.84
N ASN A 124 3.39 -1.03 -21.15
CA ASN A 124 3.30 -0.91 -19.69
C ASN A 124 3.76 -2.17 -18.94
N ARG A 125 4.26 -3.21 -19.63
CA ARG A 125 4.59 -4.50 -19.04
C ARG A 125 5.49 -4.41 -17.80
N GLU A 126 6.49 -3.55 -17.82
CA GLU A 126 7.44 -3.37 -16.72
C GLU A 126 6.84 -2.65 -15.51
N GLN A 127 5.69 -2.00 -15.71
CA GLN A 127 4.94 -1.29 -14.68
C GLN A 127 3.92 -2.21 -13.98
N LEU A 128 3.59 -3.35 -14.59
CA LEU A 128 2.62 -4.29 -14.07
C LEU A 128 3.28 -5.25 -13.07
N VAL A 129 2.61 -5.43 -11.93
CA VAL A 129 3.07 -6.25 -10.81
C VAL A 129 2.06 -7.37 -10.56
N THR A 130 2.49 -8.62 -10.65
CA THR A 130 1.69 -9.80 -10.29
C THR A 130 1.93 -10.23 -8.85
N ASP A 131 1.14 -11.17 -8.34
CA ASP A 131 1.16 -11.62 -6.94
C ASP A 131 2.55 -12.04 -6.45
N SER A 132 3.28 -12.85 -7.23
CA SER A 132 4.64 -13.26 -6.85
C SER A 132 5.59 -12.06 -6.72
N THR A 133 5.59 -11.18 -7.74
CA THR A 133 6.44 -9.98 -7.71
C THR A 133 6.09 -9.05 -6.53
N TYR A 134 4.80 -8.88 -6.24
CA TYR A 134 4.34 -8.07 -5.12
C TYR A 134 4.82 -8.65 -3.78
N ARG A 135 4.78 -9.97 -3.62
CA ARG A 135 5.23 -10.64 -2.40
C ARG A 135 6.74 -10.57 -2.22
N ASP A 136 7.49 -10.69 -3.31
CA ASP A 136 8.94 -10.46 -3.26
C ASP A 136 9.24 -9.02 -2.76
N MET A 137 8.41 -8.05 -3.16
CA MET A 137 8.51 -6.68 -2.67
C MET A 137 8.10 -6.54 -1.20
N LEU A 138 7.09 -7.30 -0.74
CA LEU A 138 6.70 -7.34 0.67
C LEU A 138 7.85 -7.88 1.54
N GLY A 139 8.49 -8.96 1.14
CA GLY A 139 9.58 -9.62 1.88
C GLY A 139 10.94 -8.93 1.75
N SER A 140 11.14 -8.06 0.75
CA SER A 140 12.44 -7.40 0.51
C SER A 140 12.62 -6.15 1.36
N ASP A 141 13.81 -5.86 1.84
CA ASP A 141 14.13 -4.60 2.53
C ASP A 141 14.22 -3.41 1.58
N SER A 142 14.40 -3.65 0.27
CA SER A 142 14.53 -2.60 -0.73
C SER A 142 13.59 -2.83 -1.91
N LEU A 143 12.92 -1.75 -2.34
CA LEU A 143 12.08 -1.72 -3.54
C LEU A 143 12.85 -1.29 -4.80
N SER A 144 14.18 -1.12 -4.70
CA SER A 144 15.04 -0.58 -5.77
C SER A 144 15.03 -1.43 -7.05
N GLN A 145 14.81 -2.74 -6.94
CA GLN A 145 14.77 -3.65 -8.10
C GLN A 145 13.52 -3.46 -8.99
N LYS A 146 12.52 -2.72 -8.52
CA LYS A 146 11.25 -2.49 -9.21
C LYS A 146 10.92 -1.00 -9.38
N ILE A 147 11.96 -0.19 -9.59
CA ILE A 147 11.85 1.28 -9.68
C ILE A 147 10.77 1.73 -10.68
N VAL A 148 10.66 1.07 -11.85
CA VAL A 148 9.67 1.43 -12.88
C VAL A 148 8.24 1.24 -12.36
N ALA A 149 7.95 0.09 -11.74
CA ALA A 149 6.62 -0.19 -11.18
C ALA A 149 6.30 0.75 -9.99
N VAL A 150 7.27 1.00 -9.11
CA VAL A 150 7.14 1.94 -7.98
C VAL A 150 6.86 3.36 -8.48
N SER A 151 7.65 3.85 -9.44
CA SER A 151 7.48 5.19 -10.02
C SER A 151 6.10 5.35 -10.65
N LYS A 152 5.65 4.35 -11.41
CA LYS A 152 4.32 4.38 -12.02
C LYS A 152 3.20 4.35 -10.99
N ALA A 153 3.32 3.52 -9.96
CA ALA A 153 2.35 3.46 -8.88
C ALA A 153 2.23 4.80 -8.16
N ASN A 154 3.35 5.44 -7.83
CA ASN A 154 3.36 6.77 -7.21
C ASN A 154 2.70 7.84 -8.10
N THR A 155 2.95 7.80 -9.42
CA THR A 155 2.29 8.73 -10.37
C THR A 155 0.78 8.53 -10.35
N VAL A 156 0.31 7.29 -10.49
CA VAL A 156 -1.13 6.97 -10.48
C VAL A 156 -1.76 7.33 -9.13
N ALA A 157 -1.06 7.04 -8.02
CA ALA A 157 -1.53 7.38 -6.69
C ALA A 157 -1.73 8.89 -6.50
N GLY A 158 -0.82 9.71 -7.03
CA GLY A 158 -0.95 11.17 -7.04
C GLY A 158 -2.11 11.65 -7.91
N GLU A 159 -2.22 11.15 -9.15
CA GLU A 159 -3.30 11.52 -10.09
C GLU A 159 -4.69 11.15 -9.57
N LYS A 160 -4.84 9.97 -8.97
CA LYS A 160 -6.09 9.43 -8.44
C LYS A 160 -6.31 9.78 -6.98
N ARG A 161 -5.35 10.42 -6.32
CA ARG A 161 -5.39 10.81 -4.91
C ARG A 161 -5.70 9.63 -3.99
N PHE A 162 -4.95 8.52 -4.11
CA PHE A 162 -5.16 7.32 -3.30
C PHE A 162 -5.21 7.66 -1.81
N PHE A 163 -6.13 7.03 -1.10
CA PHE A 163 -6.36 7.25 0.31
C PHE A 163 -6.38 5.91 1.05
N HIS A 164 -5.28 5.61 1.73
CA HIS A 164 -5.15 4.38 2.49
C HIS A 164 -5.55 4.65 3.94
N TRP A 165 -6.74 4.27 4.30
CA TRP A 165 -7.35 4.56 5.59
C TRP A 165 -6.50 4.14 6.78
N PHE A 166 -5.91 2.94 6.73
CA PHE A 166 -5.05 2.42 7.79
C PHE A 166 -3.77 3.24 7.99
N LEU A 167 -3.29 3.97 6.99
CA LEU A 167 -2.14 4.88 7.07
C LEU A 167 -2.54 6.28 7.53
N GLU A 168 -3.71 6.74 7.13
CA GLU A 168 -4.16 8.09 7.42
C GLU A 168 -4.81 8.21 8.81
N PHE A 169 -5.48 7.15 9.28
CA PHE A 169 -6.16 7.06 10.58
C PHE A 169 -5.87 5.71 11.28
N PRO A 170 -4.60 5.36 11.50
CA PRO A 170 -4.25 4.05 12.03
C PRO A 170 -4.84 3.78 13.42
N GLU A 171 -5.02 4.81 14.26
CA GLU A 171 -5.67 4.69 15.57
C GLU A 171 -7.13 4.20 15.48
N VAL A 172 -7.84 4.64 14.45
CA VAL A 172 -9.23 4.22 14.21
C VAL A 172 -9.28 2.77 13.79
N PHE A 173 -8.41 2.39 12.86
CA PHE A 173 -8.41 1.03 12.30
C PHE A 173 -7.81 0.00 13.26
N ALA A 174 -6.88 0.39 14.13
CA ALA A 174 -6.43 -0.45 15.26
C ALA A 174 -7.54 -0.76 16.25
N SER A 175 -8.55 0.10 16.37
CA SER A 175 -9.71 -0.07 17.26
C SER A 175 -10.91 -0.72 16.54
N GLY A 176 -10.76 -1.21 15.32
CA GLY A 176 -11.80 -1.91 14.55
C GLY A 176 -12.55 -1.05 13.53
N GLY A 177 -12.11 0.19 13.29
CA GLY A 177 -12.68 1.11 12.28
C GLY A 177 -13.59 2.18 12.87
N PHE A 178 -14.26 2.92 12.00
CA PHE A 178 -15.26 3.93 12.42
C PHE A 178 -16.56 3.23 12.84
N ASN A 179 -17.14 3.68 13.98
CA ASN A 179 -18.43 3.25 14.48
C ASN A 179 -19.54 4.06 13.82
#